data_49addf948d8e6192faf95d0db2173fcd
#
_entry.id   49addf948d8e6192faf95d0db2173fcd
#
_cell.length_a   1.000
_cell.length_b   1.000
_cell.length_c   1.000
_cell.angle_alpha   90.00
_cell.angle_beta   90.00
_cell.angle_gamma   90.00
#
_symmetry.space_group_name_H-M   'P 1'
#
loop_
_entity.id
_entity.type
_entity.pdbx_description
1 polymer ?
#
loop_
_entity_poly.entity_id
_entity_poly.type
_entity_poly.pdbx_seq_one_letter_code
_entity_poly.pdbx_strand_id
1 'polypeptide(L)'
;MTKVFLGSNLKNLTNGVEELEIEATSVKSLIAELDTQFPGIADTLDSGFALAIDGEVIANPGYEKLKDVREVRFLSPIQGG
;
A
#
# COMPACT_ATOMS: atom_id res chain seq x y z
N MET A 1 -4.57 -13.58 5.28
CA MET A 1 -4.53 -12.12 5.33
C MET A 1 -3.16 -11.63 4.90
N THR A 2 -3.11 -10.46 4.32
CA THR A 2 -1.88 -9.89 3.83
C THR A 2 -1.36 -8.85 4.83
N LYS A 3 -0.10 -8.96 5.20
CA LYS A 3 0.53 -7.96 6.05
C LYS A 3 0.91 -6.76 5.18
N VAL A 4 0.52 -5.58 5.61
CA VAL A 4 0.75 -4.34 4.86
C VAL A 4 1.66 -3.42 5.66
N PHE A 5 2.76 -3.01 5.04
CA PHE A 5 3.69 -2.05 5.63
C PHE A 5 3.50 -0.70 4.97
N LEU A 6 3.17 0.30 5.75
CA LEU A 6 2.79 1.60 5.23
C LEU A 6 3.95 2.59 5.09
N GLY A 7 5.00 2.40 5.83
CA GLY A 7 6.14 3.30 5.77
C GLY A 7 5.92 4.61 6.50
N SER A 8 7.02 5.31 6.77
CA SER A 8 6.99 6.51 7.58
C SER A 8 6.32 7.71 6.89
N ASN A 9 6.33 7.73 5.56
CA ASN A 9 5.73 8.84 4.83
C ASN A 9 4.21 8.90 4.95
N LEU A 10 3.59 7.82 5.37
CA LEU A 10 2.14 7.76 5.51
C LEU A 10 1.67 7.93 6.96
N LYS A 11 2.57 8.11 7.90
CA LYS A 11 2.20 8.21 9.32
C LYS A 11 1.17 9.28 9.62
N ASN A 12 1.23 10.41 8.93
CA ASN A 12 0.27 11.49 9.15
C ASN A 12 -1.14 11.10 8.75
N LEU A 13 -1.26 10.20 7.79
CA LEU A 13 -2.57 9.73 7.33
C LEU A 13 -3.07 8.53 8.12
N THR A 14 -2.16 7.80 8.75
CA THR A 14 -2.49 6.54 9.41
C THR A 14 -2.43 6.62 10.93
N ASN A 15 -2.33 7.82 11.47
CA ASN A 15 -2.22 8.04 12.91
C ASN A 15 -1.05 7.29 13.54
N GLY A 16 0.04 7.18 12.80
CA GLY A 16 1.25 6.51 13.28
C GLY A 16 1.27 5.01 13.07
N VAL A 17 0.24 4.45 12.45
CA VAL A 17 0.24 3.01 12.15
C VAL A 17 1.23 2.73 11.03
N GLU A 18 2.18 1.82 11.27
CA GLU A 18 3.21 1.47 10.30
C GLU A 18 2.96 0.13 9.64
N GLU A 19 2.22 -0.76 10.28
CA GLU A 19 1.86 -2.04 9.69
C GLU A 19 0.49 -2.50 10.17
N LEU A 20 -0.19 -3.26 9.33
CA LEU A 20 -1.48 -3.84 9.68
C LEU A 20 -1.74 -5.04 8.77
N GLU A 21 -2.77 -5.82 9.09
CA GLU A 21 -3.16 -6.94 8.25
C GLU A 21 -4.49 -6.63 7.60
N ILE A 22 -4.58 -6.90 6.30
CA ILE A 22 -5.78 -6.65 5.52
C ILE A 22 -6.07 -7.87 4.66
N GLU A 23 -7.34 -8.25 4.60
CA GLU A 23 -7.77 -9.28 3.68
C GLU A 23 -8.20 -8.63 2.37
N ALA A 24 -7.43 -8.88 1.31
CA ALA A 24 -7.70 -8.31 0.00
C ALA A 24 -7.24 -9.26 -1.08
N THR A 25 -7.92 -9.24 -2.22
CA THR A 25 -7.60 -10.12 -3.34
C THR A 25 -6.89 -9.39 -4.46
N SER A 26 -6.78 -8.08 -4.38
CA SER A 26 -6.10 -7.26 -5.38
C SER A 26 -5.55 -6.01 -4.72
N VAL A 27 -4.61 -5.36 -5.41
CA VAL A 27 -4.09 -4.07 -4.93
C VAL A 27 -5.21 -3.04 -4.88
N LYS A 28 -6.09 -3.06 -5.86
CA LYS A 28 -7.20 -2.12 -5.89
C LYS A 28 -8.10 -2.26 -4.67
N SER A 29 -8.44 -3.49 -4.30
CA SER A 29 -9.27 -3.71 -3.11
C SER A 29 -8.50 -3.43 -1.82
N LEU A 30 -7.19 -3.66 -1.82
CA LEU A 30 -6.34 -3.32 -0.69
C LEU A 30 -6.37 -1.81 -0.42
N ILE A 31 -6.18 -1.03 -1.47
CA ILE A 31 -6.18 0.43 -1.34
C ILE A 31 -7.56 0.95 -0.92
N ALA A 32 -8.63 0.36 -1.45
CA ALA A 32 -9.98 0.73 -1.05
C ALA A 32 -10.22 0.46 0.43
N GLU A 33 -9.74 -0.66 0.93
CA GLU A 33 -9.86 -0.99 2.35
C GLU A 33 -9.05 -0.03 3.22
N LEU A 34 -7.85 0.31 2.78
CA LEU A 34 -7.04 1.30 3.48
C LEU A 34 -7.73 2.66 3.53
N ASP A 35 -8.34 3.06 2.44
CA ASP A 35 -9.04 4.34 2.39
C ASP A 35 -10.25 4.36 3.32
N THR A 36 -10.89 3.23 3.52
CA THR A 36 -11.98 3.11 4.48
C THR A 36 -11.49 3.33 5.89
N GLN A 37 -10.32 2.79 6.23
CA GLN A 37 -9.72 2.94 7.56
C GLN A 37 -9.03 4.29 7.75
N PHE A 38 -8.43 4.80 6.69
CA PHE A 38 -7.65 6.05 6.71
C PHE A 38 -8.09 6.93 5.54
N PRO A 39 -9.19 7.68 5.68
CA PRO A 39 -9.72 8.48 4.57
C PRO A 39 -8.69 9.43 3.98
N GLY A 40 -8.58 9.41 2.66
CA GLY A 40 -7.62 10.22 1.92
C GLY A 40 -6.36 9.49 1.52
N ILE A 41 -6.12 8.29 2.06
CA ILE A 41 -4.90 7.56 1.75
C ILE A 41 -4.86 7.11 0.29
N ALA A 42 -6.01 6.80 -0.31
CA ALA A 42 -6.05 6.35 -1.70
C ALA A 42 -5.49 7.40 -2.64
N ASP A 43 -5.82 8.66 -2.42
CA ASP A 43 -5.30 9.76 -3.25
C ASP A 43 -3.80 9.88 -3.12
N THR A 44 -3.29 9.71 -1.90
CA THR A 44 -1.84 9.77 -1.66
C THR A 44 -1.13 8.62 -2.34
N LEU A 45 -1.67 7.41 -2.22
CA LEU A 45 -1.06 6.24 -2.83
C LEU A 45 -1.10 6.30 -4.35
N ASP A 46 -2.11 6.95 -4.90
CA ASP A 46 -2.27 7.09 -6.34
C ASP A 46 -1.28 8.08 -6.95
N SER A 47 -0.59 8.85 -6.13
CA SER A 47 0.33 9.88 -6.60
C SER A 47 1.71 9.36 -7.01
N GLY A 48 1.86 8.04 -7.15
CA GLY A 48 3.09 7.48 -7.68
C GLY A 48 3.82 6.50 -6.77
N PHE A 49 3.19 6.03 -5.73
CA PHE A 49 3.78 5.02 -4.87
C PHE A 49 3.95 3.71 -5.64
N ALA A 50 5.09 3.07 -5.44
CA ALA A 50 5.31 1.71 -5.91
C ALA A 50 4.96 0.74 -4.77
N LEU A 51 4.80 -0.51 -5.12
CA LEU A 51 4.59 -1.57 -4.15
C LEU A 51 5.66 -2.64 -4.27
N ALA A 52 6.13 -3.11 -3.13
CA ALA A 52 6.90 -4.34 -3.07
C ALA A 52 5.94 -5.44 -2.62
N ILE A 53 5.68 -6.40 -3.49
CA ILE A 53 4.79 -7.52 -3.21
C ILE A 53 5.66 -8.75 -3.01
N ASP A 54 5.68 -9.26 -1.79
CA ASP A 54 6.57 -10.35 -1.39
C ASP A 54 8.02 -10.12 -1.83
N GLY A 55 8.48 -8.87 -1.70
CA GLY A 55 9.84 -8.49 -2.03
C GLY A 55 10.08 -8.08 -3.49
N GLU A 56 9.07 -8.19 -4.34
CA GLU A 56 9.20 -7.80 -5.74
C GLU A 56 8.59 -6.42 -5.97
N VAL A 57 9.40 -5.48 -6.43
CA VAL A 57 8.95 -4.11 -6.65
C VAL A 57 8.18 -4.00 -7.95
N ILE A 58 6.99 -3.43 -7.87
CA ILE A 58 6.10 -3.26 -9.02
C ILE A 58 5.74 -1.78 -9.13
N ALA A 59 6.06 -1.18 -10.28
CA ALA A 59 5.90 0.25 -10.48
C ALA A 59 4.45 0.67 -10.74
N ASN A 60 3.65 -0.17 -11.36
CA ASN A 60 2.25 0.13 -11.64
C ASN A 60 1.37 -0.98 -11.10
N PRO A 61 1.19 -1.02 -9.78
CA PRO A 61 0.53 -2.16 -9.14
C PRO A 61 -1.00 -2.17 -9.23
N GLY A 62 -1.61 -1.18 -9.88
CA GLY A 62 -3.06 -1.02 -9.86
C GLY A 62 -3.88 -2.23 -10.29
N TYR A 63 -3.32 -3.08 -11.12
CA TYR A 63 -4.02 -4.27 -11.61
C TYR A 63 -3.47 -5.56 -11.04
N GLU A 64 -2.53 -5.48 -10.11
CA GLU A 64 -1.94 -6.68 -9.53
C GLU A 64 -2.92 -7.40 -8.61
N LYS A 65 -2.88 -8.73 -8.66
CA LYS A 65 -3.66 -9.56 -7.75
C LYS A 65 -2.81 -9.92 -6.55
N LEU A 66 -3.49 -10.08 -5.42
CA LEU A 66 -2.82 -10.41 -4.16
C LEU A 66 -3.11 -11.83 -3.68
N LYS A 67 -3.45 -12.71 -4.61
CA LYS A 67 -3.69 -14.11 -4.26
C LYS A 67 -2.42 -14.73 -3.70
N ASP A 68 -2.52 -15.29 -2.51
CA ASP A 68 -1.40 -15.95 -1.81
C ASP A 68 -0.23 -15.03 -1.48
N VAL A 69 -0.44 -13.72 -1.51
CA VAL A 69 0.59 -12.76 -1.15
C VAL A 69 0.65 -12.65 0.38
N ARG A 70 1.85 -12.70 0.92
CA ARG A 70 2.07 -12.63 2.36
C ARG A 70 2.25 -11.23 2.86
N GLU A 71 3.01 -10.40 2.13
CA GLU A 71 3.22 -9.02 2.55
C GLU A 71 3.26 -8.07 1.36
N VAL A 72 2.84 -6.85 1.64
CA VAL A 72 2.87 -5.75 0.70
C VAL A 72 3.51 -4.56 1.42
N ARG A 73 4.45 -3.90 0.77
CA ARG A 73 5.12 -2.74 1.32
C ARG A 73 4.96 -1.57 0.36
N PHE A 74 4.47 -0.45 0.87
CA PHE A 74 4.36 0.76 0.07
C PHE A 74 5.68 1.51 0.08
N LEU A 75 6.15 1.86 -1.12
CA LEU A 75 7.42 2.56 -1.30
C LEU A 75 7.13 3.97 -1.80
N SER A 76 7.71 4.96 -1.13
CA SER A 76 7.55 6.35 -1.54
C SER A 76 8.06 6.57 -2.96
N PRO A 77 7.43 7.47 -3.72
CA PRO A 77 7.99 7.83 -5.02
C PRO A 77 9.36 8.44 -4.83
N ILE A 78 10.27 8.10 -5.74
CA ILE A 78 11.60 8.68 -5.71
C ILE A 78 11.47 10.13 -6.15
N GLN A 79 11.82 11.05 -5.25
CA GLN A 79 11.87 12.44 -5.59
C GLN A 79 13.15 12.68 -6.39
N GLY A 80 13.00 13.13 -7.60
CA GLY A 80 14.13 13.32 -8.51
C GLY A 80 14.99 14.52 -8.16
N GLY A 81 15.45 14.55 -7.00
CA GLY A 81 16.28 15.69 -6.62
C GLY A 81 16.51 15.70 -5.19
#